data_660b48ef32c7bd5abe414a29124edbe5
#
_entry.id   660b48ef32c7bd5abe414a29124edbe5
#
_cell.length_a   1.000
_cell.length_b   1.000
_cell.length_c   1.000
_cell.angle_alpha   90.00
_cell.angle_beta   90.00
_cell.angle_gamma   90.00
#
_symmetry.space_group_name_H-M   'P 1'
#
loop_
_entity.id
_entity.type
_entity.pdbx_description
1 polymer ?
#
loop_
_entity_poly.entity_id
_entity_poly.type
_entity_poly.pdbx_seq_one_letter_code
_entity_poly.pdbx_strand_id
1 'polypeptide(L)'
;MIYLDYAATNPFTKYPCSQYGQFLNPNANYAYKEQKLLDDCANRVKAAIGAKSGKVIFGGTSSQLIENLMYWEINGKRRYTEYVIGSKYEHDSFNKFLVTRVANIDQLMDTITKNRGYRGCVIWQGVNNITGEIFPVEQIGSICHGFNSFYICDMTAMIGKAPIPANIDQWCDCAVWSGHKLGTEGGIGAMWLSDKFNEWLGDFKLHGTPNLAGAMAITDATEDACKSSMKHYTDLYMYLYDKLVNANIQFRVISNRLKTCAINAIMFDDINADSLQQYLASKQIYIGIGGSACSSLHDFRVLNACGLTNDEASRVVRVSFGDGTTERDIDEFVNAVFEYKEKFLR
;
A
#
# COMPACT_ATOMS: atom_id res chain seq x y z
N MET A 1 -4.61 24.61 4.77
CA MET A 1 -4.94 23.28 4.21
C MET A 1 -4.42 22.22 5.17
N ILE A 2 -5.28 21.36 5.65
CA ILE A 2 -4.95 20.22 6.50
C ILE A 2 -5.15 18.95 5.66
N TYR A 3 -4.13 18.11 5.59
CA TYR A 3 -4.19 16.91 4.79
C TYR A 3 -3.98 15.65 5.67
N LEU A 4 -5.02 14.85 5.78
CA LEU A 4 -5.09 13.64 6.60
C LEU A 4 -5.47 12.42 5.75
N ASP A 5 -5.09 12.42 4.47
CA ASP A 5 -5.33 11.30 3.54
C ASP A 5 -4.05 10.77 2.86
N TYR A 6 -2.95 10.68 3.62
CA TYR A 6 -1.66 10.16 3.14
C TYR A 6 -1.69 8.69 2.69
N ALA A 7 -2.73 7.95 3.06
CA ALA A 7 -2.93 6.60 2.53
C ALA A 7 -3.38 6.60 1.05
N ALA A 8 -3.98 7.71 0.57
CA ALA A 8 -4.30 7.90 -0.84
C ALA A 8 -3.08 8.35 -1.62
N THR A 9 -2.46 9.44 -1.22
CA THR A 9 -1.23 10.00 -1.81
C THR A 9 -0.51 10.89 -0.81
N ASN A 10 0.78 11.14 -1.00
CA ASN A 10 1.47 12.24 -0.30
C ASN A 10 1.45 13.46 -1.24
N PRO A 11 0.71 14.55 -0.88
CA PRO A 11 0.60 15.72 -1.75
C PRO A 11 1.85 16.61 -1.73
N PHE A 12 2.77 16.35 -0.81
CA PHE A 12 4.01 17.11 -0.66
C PHE A 12 5.15 16.34 -1.31
N THR A 13 5.57 16.81 -2.50
CA THR A 13 6.68 16.20 -3.24
C THR A 13 8.00 16.53 -2.56
N LYS A 14 8.57 15.56 -1.86
CA LYS A 14 9.89 15.64 -1.22
C LYS A 14 11.02 15.27 -2.18
N TYR A 15 10.72 14.44 -3.16
CA TYR A 15 11.68 13.91 -4.14
C TYR A 15 11.23 14.21 -5.58
N PRO A 16 11.29 15.49 -6.03
CA PRO A 16 10.87 15.85 -7.38
C PRO A 16 11.87 15.31 -8.40
N CYS A 17 11.38 14.72 -9.51
CA CYS A 17 12.25 14.18 -10.55
C CYS A 17 13.22 15.23 -11.13
N SER A 18 12.82 16.49 -11.14
CA SER A 18 13.63 17.60 -11.63
C SER A 18 14.96 17.82 -10.90
N GLN A 19 15.07 17.40 -9.62
CA GLN A 19 16.32 17.51 -8.86
C GLN A 19 17.43 16.57 -9.34
N TYR A 20 17.08 15.51 -10.07
CA TYR A 20 18.04 14.52 -10.55
C TYR A 20 18.59 14.82 -11.94
N GLY A 21 18.01 15.79 -12.66
CA GLY A 21 18.47 16.24 -13.99
C GLY A 21 17.90 15.42 -15.14
N GLN A 22 18.56 15.57 -16.29
CA GLN A 22 18.22 14.86 -17.53
C GLN A 22 19.27 13.80 -17.83
N PHE A 23 18.86 12.70 -18.41
CA PHE A 23 19.69 11.53 -18.68
C PHE A 23 19.55 11.05 -20.11
N LEU A 24 20.58 10.39 -20.60
CA LEU A 24 20.49 9.59 -21.82
C LEU A 24 19.62 8.36 -21.58
N ASN A 25 19.16 7.72 -22.66
CA ASN A 25 18.40 6.49 -22.55
C ASN A 25 19.28 5.36 -21.96
N PRO A 26 18.99 4.84 -20.76
CA PRO A 26 19.80 3.78 -20.14
C PRO A 26 19.89 2.49 -20.98
N ASN A 27 18.95 2.26 -21.91
CA ASN A 27 18.99 1.09 -22.80
C ASN A 27 19.95 1.26 -23.99
N ALA A 28 20.55 2.44 -24.18
CA ALA A 28 21.48 2.66 -25.27
C ALA A 28 22.86 2.11 -24.93
N ASN A 29 23.52 1.45 -25.90
CA ASN A 29 24.83 0.82 -25.70
C ASN A 29 25.95 1.78 -25.28
N TYR A 30 25.78 3.08 -25.49
CA TYR A 30 26.74 4.12 -25.10
C TYR A 30 26.40 4.79 -23.76
N ALA A 31 25.28 4.46 -23.12
CA ALA A 31 24.79 5.08 -21.88
C ALA A 31 25.27 4.35 -20.62
N TYR A 32 26.57 4.03 -20.54
CA TYR A 32 27.15 3.27 -19.42
C TYR A 32 26.93 3.92 -18.06
N LYS A 33 26.95 5.27 -18.00
CA LYS A 33 26.72 6.02 -16.76
C LYS A 33 25.29 5.84 -16.27
N GLU A 34 24.34 5.97 -17.18
CA GLU A 34 22.91 5.85 -16.89
C GLU A 34 22.52 4.41 -16.52
N GLN A 35 23.11 3.41 -17.19
CA GLN A 35 22.97 2.00 -16.81
C GLN A 35 23.45 1.77 -15.38
N LYS A 36 24.67 2.25 -15.07
CA LYS A 36 25.23 2.12 -13.72
C LYS A 36 24.36 2.81 -12.66
N LEU A 37 23.84 4.00 -12.93
CA LEU A 37 22.93 4.70 -12.01
C LEU A 37 21.65 3.90 -11.77
N LEU A 38 21.09 3.28 -12.80
CA LEU A 38 19.89 2.43 -12.67
C LEU A 38 20.18 1.19 -11.83
N ASP A 39 21.33 0.53 -12.03
CA ASP A 39 21.79 -0.61 -11.25
C ASP A 39 22.05 -0.21 -9.78
N ASP A 40 22.66 0.94 -9.55
CA ASP A 40 22.89 1.48 -8.22
C ASP A 40 21.56 1.75 -7.49
N CYS A 41 20.56 2.32 -8.17
CA CYS A 41 19.20 2.48 -7.63
C CYS A 41 18.59 1.13 -7.24
N ALA A 42 18.68 0.14 -8.12
CA ALA A 42 18.16 -1.20 -7.86
C ALA A 42 18.83 -1.86 -6.64
N ASN A 43 20.15 -1.71 -6.49
CA ASN A 43 20.88 -2.25 -5.36
C ASN A 43 20.53 -1.54 -4.03
N ARG A 44 20.40 -0.23 -4.04
CA ARG A 44 20.00 0.58 -2.89
C ARG A 44 18.59 0.21 -2.43
N VAL A 45 17.65 0.08 -3.36
CA VAL A 45 16.27 -0.35 -3.07
C VAL A 45 16.25 -1.74 -2.45
N LYS A 46 17.00 -2.72 -3.01
CA LYS A 46 17.12 -4.05 -2.41
C LYS A 46 17.61 -3.97 -0.96
N ALA A 47 18.69 -3.23 -0.73
CA ALA A 47 19.22 -3.06 0.61
C ALA A 47 18.21 -2.42 1.57
N ALA A 48 17.46 -1.40 1.11
CA ALA A 48 16.47 -0.69 1.92
C ALA A 48 15.32 -1.60 2.38
N ILE A 49 14.83 -2.49 1.50
CA ILE A 49 13.76 -3.45 1.85
C ILE A 49 14.28 -4.73 2.50
N GLY A 50 15.60 -4.88 2.69
CA GLY A 50 16.22 -6.04 3.32
C GLY A 50 16.31 -7.28 2.41
N ALA A 51 16.24 -7.12 1.08
CA ALA A 51 16.44 -8.21 0.11
C ALA A 51 17.94 -8.37 -0.22
N LYS A 52 18.45 -9.59 -0.18
CA LYS A 52 19.87 -9.92 -0.46
C LYS A 52 20.13 -10.19 -1.94
N SER A 53 19.13 -10.67 -2.65
CA SER A 53 19.20 -11.02 -4.07
C SER A 53 17.98 -10.52 -4.83
N GLY A 54 17.82 -10.94 -6.08
CA GLY A 54 16.67 -10.60 -6.88
C GLY A 54 16.86 -9.35 -7.75
N LYS A 55 15.82 -9.06 -8.52
CA LYS A 55 15.77 -8.00 -9.54
C LYS A 55 14.79 -6.91 -9.11
N VAL A 56 15.20 -5.65 -9.25
CA VAL A 56 14.29 -4.51 -9.10
C VAL A 56 13.93 -3.95 -10.46
N ILE A 57 12.65 -3.65 -10.63
CA ILE A 57 12.07 -3.05 -11.84
C ILE A 57 11.39 -1.75 -11.45
N PHE A 58 11.76 -0.67 -12.12
CA PHE A 58 11.10 0.63 -11.98
C PHE A 58 10.09 0.82 -13.11
N GLY A 59 8.88 1.27 -12.79
CA GLY A 59 7.81 1.46 -13.76
C GLY A 59 6.98 2.72 -13.50
N GLY A 60 5.95 2.92 -14.28
CA GLY A 60 5.13 4.12 -14.21
C GLY A 60 4.32 4.26 -12.92
N THR A 61 3.71 3.19 -12.43
CA THR A 61 2.98 3.14 -11.16
C THR A 61 2.99 1.71 -10.64
N SER A 62 2.73 1.50 -9.33
CA SER A 62 2.55 0.15 -8.80
C SER A 62 1.41 -0.59 -9.52
N SER A 63 0.29 0.07 -9.79
CA SER A 63 -0.84 -0.53 -10.53
C SER A 63 -0.43 -0.99 -11.93
N GLN A 64 0.37 -0.20 -12.65
CA GLN A 64 0.87 -0.58 -13.98
C GLN A 64 1.85 -1.76 -13.91
N LEU A 65 2.73 -1.76 -12.90
CA LEU A 65 3.64 -2.88 -12.65
C LEU A 65 2.87 -4.17 -12.37
N ILE A 66 1.84 -4.10 -11.52
CA ILE A 66 0.94 -5.21 -11.20
C ILE A 66 0.22 -5.70 -12.47
N GLU A 67 -0.34 -4.79 -13.26
CA GLU A 67 -1.01 -5.17 -14.51
C GLU A 67 -0.07 -5.87 -15.48
N ASN A 68 1.12 -5.32 -15.68
CA ASN A 68 2.11 -5.92 -16.56
C ASN A 68 2.53 -7.31 -16.06
N LEU A 69 2.78 -7.47 -14.75
CA LEU A 69 3.10 -8.75 -14.14
C LEU A 69 1.95 -9.75 -14.33
N MET A 70 0.73 -9.38 -13.99
CA MET A 70 -0.42 -10.27 -14.04
C MET A 70 -0.80 -10.64 -15.48
N TYR A 71 -0.69 -9.71 -16.45
CA TYR A 71 -0.92 -10.03 -17.85
C TYR A 71 0.20 -10.90 -18.43
N TRP A 72 1.45 -10.68 -18.04
CA TRP A 72 2.57 -11.54 -18.43
C TRP A 72 2.39 -12.96 -17.92
N GLU A 73 2.01 -13.08 -16.66
CA GLU A 73 1.77 -14.36 -15.97
C GLU A 73 0.54 -15.08 -16.53
N ILE A 74 -0.61 -14.38 -16.64
CA ILE A 74 -1.90 -14.99 -16.98
C ILE A 74 -2.05 -15.20 -18.50
N ASN A 75 -1.64 -14.22 -19.32
CA ASN A 75 -1.83 -14.21 -20.76
C ASN A 75 -0.57 -14.55 -21.56
N GLY A 76 0.59 -14.65 -20.92
CA GLY A 76 1.84 -15.02 -21.57
C GLY A 76 1.75 -16.42 -22.18
N LYS A 77 2.65 -16.74 -23.13
CA LYS A 77 2.76 -18.07 -23.76
C LYS A 77 3.02 -19.20 -22.77
N ARG A 78 3.22 -18.87 -21.49
CA ARG A 78 3.49 -19.77 -20.37
C ARG A 78 2.40 -19.60 -19.31
N ARG A 79 1.23 -20.22 -19.50
CA ARG A 79 0.22 -20.40 -18.45
C ARG A 79 0.72 -21.40 -17.42
N TYR A 80 1.53 -20.96 -16.47
CA TYR A 80 2.09 -21.83 -15.43
C TYR A 80 1.46 -21.65 -14.06
N THR A 81 0.64 -20.61 -13.89
CA THR A 81 -0.13 -20.42 -12.67
C THR A 81 -1.48 -21.10 -12.84
N GLU A 82 -1.71 -22.11 -12.03
CA GLU A 82 -2.95 -22.88 -12.07
C GLU A 82 -4.03 -22.26 -11.18
N TYR A 83 -3.62 -21.40 -10.24
CA TYR A 83 -4.53 -20.62 -9.41
C TYR A 83 -3.92 -19.30 -8.93
N VAL A 84 -4.78 -18.30 -8.74
CA VAL A 84 -4.46 -17.01 -8.10
C VAL A 84 -5.39 -16.80 -6.91
N ILE A 85 -4.82 -16.86 -5.71
CA ILE A 85 -5.53 -16.62 -4.46
C ILE A 85 -5.14 -15.25 -3.95
N GLY A 86 -6.08 -14.47 -3.45
CA GLY A 86 -5.77 -13.23 -2.75
C GLY A 86 -6.62 -13.00 -1.53
N SER A 87 -6.20 -12.07 -0.69
CA SER A 87 -7.02 -11.67 0.43
C SER A 87 -8.28 -10.91 -0.03
N LYS A 88 -9.34 -10.94 0.78
CA LYS A 88 -10.53 -10.10 0.55
C LYS A 88 -10.24 -8.60 0.72
N TYR A 89 -9.08 -8.28 1.24
CA TYR A 89 -8.67 -6.93 1.61
C TYR A 89 -7.83 -6.24 0.53
N GLU A 90 -7.50 -6.93 -0.58
CA GLU A 90 -6.58 -6.43 -1.60
C GLU A 90 -7.07 -5.13 -2.26
N HIS A 91 -6.10 -4.29 -2.62
CA HIS A 91 -6.34 -3.11 -3.44
C HIS A 91 -6.89 -3.51 -4.83
N ASP A 92 -7.69 -2.64 -5.45
CA ASP A 92 -8.35 -2.91 -6.74
C ASP A 92 -7.38 -3.26 -7.86
N SER A 93 -6.14 -2.75 -7.79
CA SER A 93 -5.07 -3.12 -8.74
C SER A 93 -4.83 -4.63 -8.82
N PHE A 94 -4.94 -5.34 -7.71
CA PHE A 94 -4.84 -6.80 -7.65
C PHE A 94 -6.19 -7.50 -7.67
N ASN A 95 -7.22 -6.91 -7.04
CA ASN A 95 -8.51 -7.56 -6.82
C ASN A 95 -9.16 -8.08 -8.12
N LYS A 96 -8.97 -7.38 -9.24
CA LYS A 96 -9.51 -7.76 -10.55
C LYS A 96 -8.89 -9.05 -11.13
N PHE A 97 -7.71 -9.46 -10.65
CA PHE A 97 -7.01 -10.66 -11.10
C PHE A 97 -7.26 -11.88 -10.20
N LEU A 98 -7.88 -11.69 -9.04
CA LEU A 98 -8.07 -12.77 -8.08
C LEU A 98 -9.17 -13.73 -8.54
N VAL A 99 -8.82 -15.01 -8.62
CA VAL A 99 -9.77 -16.11 -8.89
C VAL A 99 -10.46 -16.52 -7.59
N THR A 100 -9.70 -16.64 -6.51
CA THR A 100 -10.23 -17.03 -5.19
C THR A 100 -9.84 -15.97 -4.15
N ARG A 101 -10.79 -15.61 -3.29
CA ARG A 101 -10.59 -14.64 -2.20
C ARG A 101 -10.79 -15.28 -0.85
N VAL A 102 -9.82 -15.10 0.04
CA VAL A 102 -9.81 -15.63 1.40
C VAL A 102 -9.78 -14.49 2.43
N ALA A 103 -10.41 -14.72 3.59
CA ALA A 103 -10.53 -13.69 4.62
C ALA A 103 -9.44 -13.77 5.69
N ASN A 104 -8.79 -14.93 5.85
CA ASN A 104 -7.82 -15.19 6.91
C ASN A 104 -6.85 -16.32 6.52
N ILE A 105 -5.86 -16.53 7.38
CA ILE A 105 -4.82 -17.54 7.18
C ILE A 105 -5.38 -18.97 7.12
N ASP A 106 -6.41 -19.29 7.93
CA ASP A 106 -6.99 -20.64 7.95
C ASP A 106 -7.65 -20.93 6.59
N GLN A 107 -8.40 -19.97 6.04
CA GLN A 107 -8.98 -20.10 4.69
C GLN A 107 -7.90 -20.17 3.61
N LEU A 108 -6.77 -19.47 3.78
CA LEU A 108 -5.63 -19.60 2.87
C LEU A 108 -5.09 -21.03 2.93
N MET A 109 -4.84 -21.56 4.12
CA MET A 109 -4.36 -22.94 4.31
C MET A 109 -5.29 -23.97 3.69
N ASP A 110 -6.59 -23.86 3.93
CA ASP A 110 -7.59 -24.75 3.36
C ASP A 110 -7.60 -24.68 1.84
N THR A 111 -7.53 -23.46 1.29
CA THR A 111 -7.59 -23.26 -0.17
C THR A 111 -6.34 -23.78 -0.86
N ILE A 112 -5.16 -23.47 -0.32
CA ILE A 112 -3.90 -23.90 -0.92
C ILE A 112 -3.71 -25.43 -0.80
N THR A 113 -4.21 -26.02 0.29
CA THR A 113 -4.20 -27.47 0.49
C THR A 113 -5.06 -28.19 -0.55
N LYS A 114 -6.24 -27.66 -0.89
CA LYS A 114 -7.12 -28.21 -1.95
C LYS A 114 -6.48 -28.13 -3.33
N ASN A 115 -5.56 -27.20 -3.54
CA ASN A 115 -4.80 -27.04 -4.77
C ASN A 115 -3.39 -27.64 -4.69
N ARG A 116 -3.15 -28.56 -3.73
CA ARG A 116 -1.85 -29.21 -3.56
C ARG A 116 -1.44 -29.97 -4.82
N GLY A 117 -0.22 -29.73 -5.27
CA GLY A 117 0.31 -30.31 -6.50
C GLY A 117 0.27 -29.35 -7.69
N TYR A 118 -0.48 -28.27 -7.56
CA TYR A 118 -0.51 -27.20 -8.53
C TYR A 118 0.37 -26.02 -8.08
N ARG A 119 0.96 -25.31 -9.02
CA ARG A 119 1.72 -24.10 -8.72
C ARG A 119 0.81 -22.88 -8.87
N GLY A 120 0.76 -22.03 -7.85
CA GLY A 120 -0.07 -20.85 -7.83
C GLY A 120 0.64 -19.62 -7.33
N CYS A 121 -0.05 -18.50 -7.41
CA CYS A 121 0.34 -17.25 -6.79
C CYS A 121 -0.66 -16.89 -5.68
N VAL A 122 -0.12 -16.48 -4.54
CA VAL A 122 -0.87 -15.87 -3.46
C VAL A 122 -0.55 -14.38 -3.44
N ILE A 123 -1.58 -13.54 -3.41
CA ILE A 123 -1.45 -12.10 -3.36
C ILE A 123 -2.00 -11.62 -2.01
N TRP A 124 -1.16 -10.96 -1.23
CA TRP A 124 -1.56 -10.43 0.07
C TRP A 124 -0.76 -9.19 0.44
N GLN A 125 -1.43 -8.10 0.73
CA GLN A 125 -0.76 -6.86 1.13
C GLN A 125 -0.12 -6.98 2.50
N GLY A 126 0.99 -6.26 2.72
CA GLY A 126 1.66 -6.23 4.03
C GLY A 126 0.91 -5.37 5.05
N VAL A 127 0.28 -4.29 4.60
CA VAL A 127 -0.56 -3.39 5.41
C VAL A 127 -1.81 -3.03 4.63
N ASN A 128 -2.96 -3.09 5.29
CA ASN A 128 -4.21 -2.66 4.68
C ASN A 128 -4.27 -1.14 4.53
N ASN A 129 -4.53 -0.67 3.33
CA ASN A 129 -4.56 0.75 2.99
C ASN A 129 -5.82 1.50 3.49
N ILE A 130 -6.80 0.80 4.07
CA ILE A 130 -8.03 1.37 4.65
C ILE A 130 -7.99 1.29 6.17
N THR A 131 -7.78 0.09 6.74
CA THR A 131 -7.82 -0.13 8.19
C THR A 131 -6.48 0.06 8.89
N GLY A 132 -5.38 0.02 8.13
CA GLY A 132 -4.03 0.02 8.69
C GLY A 132 -3.61 -1.33 9.28
N GLU A 133 -4.41 -2.39 9.17
CA GLU A 133 -4.07 -3.72 9.68
C GLU A 133 -2.78 -4.24 9.07
N ILE A 134 -1.88 -4.74 9.93
CA ILE A 134 -0.60 -5.34 9.53
C ILE A 134 -0.81 -6.85 9.38
N PHE A 135 -0.52 -7.38 8.20
CA PHE A 135 -0.63 -8.80 7.93
C PHE A 135 0.70 -9.54 8.20
N PRO A 136 0.65 -10.82 8.61
CA PRO A 136 1.83 -11.59 8.97
C PRO A 136 2.55 -12.12 7.72
N VAL A 137 3.33 -11.27 7.06
CA VAL A 137 4.06 -11.55 5.81
C VAL A 137 4.90 -12.84 5.91
N GLU A 138 5.61 -13.02 7.02
CA GLU A 138 6.46 -14.19 7.27
C GLU A 138 5.64 -15.50 7.31
N GLN A 139 4.49 -15.47 7.99
CA GLN A 139 3.61 -16.63 8.07
C GLN A 139 2.98 -16.96 6.71
N ILE A 140 2.52 -15.94 5.99
CA ILE A 140 1.95 -16.11 4.64
C ILE A 140 3.00 -16.68 3.69
N GLY A 141 4.22 -16.13 3.71
CA GLY A 141 5.33 -16.60 2.89
C GLY A 141 5.71 -18.06 3.20
N SER A 142 5.81 -18.42 4.49
CA SER A 142 6.08 -19.78 4.91
C SER A 142 5.03 -20.78 4.40
N ILE A 143 3.76 -20.40 4.46
CA ILE A 143 2.67 -21.23 3.91
C ILE A 143 2.83 -21.38 2.40
N CYS A 144 2.99 -20.29 1.67
CA CYS A 144 3.12 -20.32 0.21
C CYS A 144 4.29 -21.23 -0.24
N HIS A 145 5.47 -21.04 0.36
CA HIS A 145 6.66 -21.82 0.02
C HIS A 145 6.51 -23.29 0.40
N GLY A 146 5.84 -23.60 1.51
CA GLY A 146 5.54 -24.97 1.93
C GLY A 146 4.64 -25.73 0.94
N PHE A 147 3.86 -25.01 0.12
CA PHE A 147 3.00 -25.57 -0.93
C PHE A 147 3.48 -25.27 -2.35
N ASN A 148 4.75 -24.90 -2.52
CA ASN A 148 5.36 -24.59 -3.83
C ASN A 148 4.61 -23.50 -4.61
N SER A 149 4.10 -22.49 -3.89
CA SER A 149 3.40 -21.33 -4.45
C SER A 149 4.22 -20.07 -4.26
N PHE A 150 4.05 -19.08 -5.13
CA PHE A 150 4.69 -17.79 -5.02
C PHE A 150 3.85 -16.82 -4.19
N TYR A 151 4.52 -15.95 -3.43
CA TYR A 151 3.89 -14.90 -2.66
C TYR A 151 4.22 -13.52 -3.23
N ILE A 152 3.19 -12.79 -3.66
CA ILE A 152 3.26 -11.41 -4.13
C ILE A 152 2.74 -10.50 -3.02
N CYS A 153 3.61 -9.68 -2.45
CA CYS A 153 3.29 -8.76 -1.36
C CYS A 153 3.08 -7.32 -1.89
N ASP A 154 1.90 -6.74 -1.71
CA ASP A 154 1.72 -5.30 -1.88
C ASP A 154 2.24 -4.57 -0.64
N MET A 155 3.38 -3.89 -0.79
CA MET A 155 4.03 -3.12 0.26
C MET A 155 3.70 -1.62 0.19
N THR A 156 2.79 -1.20 -0.67
CA THR A 156 2.49 0.21 -0.92
C THR A 156 2.03 0.97 0.33
N ALA A 157 1.28 0.32 1.21
CA ALA A 157 0.85 0.90 2.49
C ALA A 157 1.77 0.52 3.66
N MET A 158 2.79 -0.32 3.43
CA MET A 158 3.70 -0.82 4.47
C MET A 158 4.95 0.03 4.60
N ILE A 159 5.61 0.36 3.48
CA ILE A 159 6.86 1.11 3.48
C ILE A 159 6.68 2.45 4.18
N GLY A 160 7.52 2.70 5.19
CA GLY A 160 7.49 3.92 6.01
C GLY A 160 6.34 3.99 7.02
N LYS A 161 5.47 2.97 7.11
CA LYS A 161 4.29 2.98 8.00
C LYS A 161 4.18 1.74 8.89
N ALA A 162 4.93 0.68 8.57
CA ALA A 162 5.04 -0.53 9.40
C ALA A 162 6.42 -1.16 9.19
N PRO A 163 6.92 -1.96 10.15
CA PRO A 163 8.17 -2.68 9.98
C PRO A 163 8.10 -3.65 8.80
N ILE A 164 9.14 -3.63 7.96
CA ILE A 164 9.34 -4.65 6.93
C ILE A 164 10.01 -5.86 7.60
N PRO A 165 9.54 -7.09 7.37
CA PRO A 165 10.21 -8.29 7.89
C PRO A 165 11.67 -8.37 7.45
N ALA A 166 12.55 -8.73 8.36
CA ALA A 166 13.96 -8.93 8.03
C ALA A 166 14.13 -10.02 6.97
N ASN A 167 15.07 -9.81 6.04
CA ASN A 167 15.31 -10.73 4.93
C ASN A 167 14.02 -11.03 4.14
N ILE A 168 13.40 -10.00 3.60
CA ILE A 168 12.12 -10.09 2.87
C ILE A 168 12.15 -11.15 1.76
N ASP A 169 13.31 -11.41 1.17
CA ASP A 169 13.58 -12.42 0.17
C ASP A 169 13.41 -13.88 0.66
N GLN A 170 13.31 -14.10 1.97
CA GLN A 170 12.94 -15.39 2.55
C GLN A 170 11.43 -15.64 2.58
N TRP A 171 10.64 -14.57 2.53
CA TRP A 171 9.20 -14.62 2.75
C TRP A 171 8.38 -14.31 1.50
N CYS A 172 8.83 -13.35 0.68
CA CYS A 172 8.14 -12.95 -0.54
C CYS A 172 8.91 -13.36 -1.78
N ASP A 173 8.19 -13.57 -2.87
CA ASP A 173 8.77 -13.77 -4.21
C ASP A 173 8.65 -12.50 -5.07
N CYS A 174 7.70 -11.64 -4.74
CA CYS A 174 7.53 -10.33 -5.34
C CYS A 174 7.07 -9.32 -4.29
N ALA A 175 7.61 -8.12 -4.35
CA ALA A 175 7.13 -6.98 -3.57
C ALA A 175 6.91 -5.79 -4.51
N VAL A 176 5.80 -5.04 -4.34
CA VAL A 176 5.47 -3.89 -5.19
C VAL A 176 5.03 -2.70 -4.35
N TRP A 177 5.43 -1.49 -4.76
CA TRP A 177 5.00 -0.25 -4.09
C TRP A 177 5.02 0.95 -5.01
N SER A 178 4.35 2.03 -4.58
CA SER A 178 4.17 3.27 -5.32
C SER A 178 4.95 4.42 -4.70
N GLY A 179 5.63 5.21 -5.52
CA GLY A 179 6.44 6.33 -5.06
C GLY A 179 5.61 7.53 -4.57
N HIS A 180 4.45 7.82 -5.18
CA HIS A 180 3.64 8.97 -4.79
C HIS A 180 3.13 8.94 -3.34
N LYS A 181 3.11 7.77 -2.69
CA LYS A 181 2.79 7.64 -1.27
C LYS A 181 3.98 7.90 -0.35
N LEU A 182 5.18 7.93 -0.93
CA LEU A 182 6.45 8.19 -0.25
C LEU A 182 6.99 9.61 -0.49
N GLY A 183 6.25 10.45 -1.22
CA GLY A 183 6.63 11.83 -1.52
C GLY A 183 7.43 12.00 -2.81
N THR A 184 7.34 11.07 -3.75
CA THR A 184 7.73 11.32 -5.13
C THR A 184 6.58 11.93 -5.92
N GLU A 185 6.86 12.44 -7.10
CA GLU A 185 5.82 12.73 -8.09
C GLU A 185 5.06 11.45 -8.46
N GLY A 186 3.84 11.59 -8.96
CA GLY A 186 3.09 10.50 -9.56
C GLY A 186 3.79 9.92 -10.79
N GLY A 187 3.46 8.69 -11.16
CA GLY A 187 4.03 8.08 -12.36
C GLY A 187 5.34 7.33 -12.13
N ILE A 188 5.66 6.96 -10.89
CA ILE A 188 6.75 6.04 -10.57
C ILE A 188 6.34 5.01 -9.53
N GLY A 189 6.68 3.76 -9.79
CA GLY A 189 6.55 2.61 -8.90
C GLY A 189 7.79 1.73 -8.97
N ALA A 190 7.96 0.87 -7.98
CA ALA A 190 9.02 -0.13 -7.97
C ALA A 190 8.43 -1.51 -7.65
N MET A 191 9.06 -2.53 -8.23
CA MET A 191 8.76 -3.93 -8.02
C MET A 191 10.07 -4.69 -7.83
N TRP A 192 10.16 -5.46 -6.76
CA TRP A 192 11.23 -6.41 -6.56
C TRP A 192 10.72 -7.82 -6.86
N LEU A 193 11.53 -8.63 -7.51
CA LEU A 193 11.29 -10.04 -7.84
C LEU A 193 12.43 -10.90 -7.29
N SER A 194 12.12 -12.02 -6.62
CA SER A 194 13.12 -13.02 -6.25
C SER A 194 13.73 -13.62 -7.52
N ASP A 195 14.98 -14.11 -7.44
CA ASP A 195 15.64 -14.76 -8.57
C ASP A 195 14.81 -15.94 -9.08
N LYS A 196 14.27 -16.76 -8.16
CA LYS A 196 13.41 -17.91 -8.49
C LYS A 196 12.14 -17.50 -9.24
N PHE A 197 11.49 -16.43 -8.80
CA PHE A 197 10.26 -15.97 -9.43
C PHE A 197 10.54 -15.31 -10.79
N ASN A 198 11.61 -14.52 -10.89
CA ASN A 198 12.03 -13.90 -12.15
C ASN A 198 12.44 -14.96 -13.19
N GLU A 199 13.15 -16.03 -12.79
CA GLU A 199 13.48 -17.15 -13.65
C GLU A 199 12.21 -17.88 -14.12
N TRP A 200 11.27 -18.14 -13.21
CA TRP A 200 10.00 -18.77 -13.54
C TRP A 200 9.16 -17.91 -14.50
N LEU A 201 9.17 -16.57 -14.38
CA LEU A 201 8.56 -15.64 -15.33
C LEU A 201 9.31 -15.58 -16.67
N GLY A 202 10.52 -16.13 -16.78
CA GLY A 202 11.34 -16.09 -17.99
C GLY A 202 11.99 -14.74 -18.22
N ASP A 203 12.56 -14.16 -17.18
CA ASP A 203 13.20 -12.84 -17.13
C ASP A 203 12.22 -11.71 -17.46
N PHE A 204 11.30 -11.48 -16.53
CA PHE A 204 10.31 -10.40 -16.63
C PHE A 204 10.97 -9.02 -16.78
N LYS A 205 10.50 -8.23 -17.72
CA LYS A 205 10.98 -6.87 -17.98
C LYS A 205 9.91 -6.00 -18.59
N LEU A 206 9.99 -4.70 -18.31
CA LEU A 206 9.17 -3.71 -18.98
C LEU A 206 9.82 -3.31 -20.31
N HIS A 207 8.99 -2.97 -21.28
CA HIS A 207 9.43 -2.37 -22.54
C HIS A 207 9.41 -0.84 -22.45
N GLY A 208 10.31 -0.20 -23.17
CA GLY A 208 10.43 1.25 -23.26
C GLY A 208 11.67 1.81 -22.55
N THR A 209 11.81 3.13 -22.57
CA THR A 209 12.92 3.83 -21.93
C THR A 209 12.66 3.95 -20.43
N PRO A 210 13.57 3.48 -19.56
CA PRO A 210 13.42 3.64 -18.13
C PRO A 210 13.40 5.13 -17.72
N ASN A 211 12.52 5.49 -16.81
CA ASN A 211 12.51 6.80 -16.15
C ASN A 211 13.59 6.83 -15.06
N LEU A 212 14.82 7.16 -15.41
CA LEU A 212 15.93 7.16 -14.47
C LEU A 212 15.78 8.19 -13.34
N ALA A 213 15.29 9.39 -13.65
CA ALA A 213 15.02 10.40 -12.62
C ALA A 213 13.97 9.90 -11.61
N GLY A 214 12.91 9.27 -12.10
CA GLY A 214 11.90 8.62 -11.25
C GLY A 214 12.46 7.44 -10.45
N ALA A 215 13.35 6.63 -11.04
CA ALA A 215 14.01 5.54 -10.33
C ALA A 215 14.88 6.07 -9.18
N MET A 216 15.62 7.15 -9.38
CA MET A 216 16.40 7.82 -8.34
C MET A 216 15.49 8.39 -7.25
N ALA A 217 14.40 9.06 -7.64
CA ALA A 217 13.42 9.63 -6.71
C ALA A 217 12.79 8.57 -5.80
N ILE A 218 12.30 7.47 -6.36
CA ILE A 218 11.67 6.40 -5.55
C ILE A 218 12.70 5.64 -4.72
N THR A 219 13.96 5.58 -5.16
CA THR A 219 15.05 4.98 -4.38
C THR A 219 15.30 5.78 -3.11
N ASP A 220 15.54 7.09 -3.23
CA ASP A 220 15.76 7.97 -2.07
C ASP A 220 14.55 7.96 -1.13
N ALA A 221 13.34 8.04 -1.69
CA ALA A 221 12.09 7.97 -0.92
C ALA A 221 11.92 6.65 -0.16
N THR A 222 12.29 5.52 -0.78
CA THR A 222 12.21 4.19 -0.15
C THR A 222 13.23 4.06 0.98
N GLU A 223 14.48 4.48 0.76
CA GLU A 223 15.53 4.45 1.80
C GLU A 223 15.15 5.29 3.02
N ASP A 224 14.67 6.50 2.81
CA ASP A 224 14.26 7.39 3.90
C ASP A 224 13.06 6.82 4.66
N ALA A 225 12.06 6.33 3.93
CA ALA A 225 10.88 5.72 4.54
C ALA A 225 11.22 4.48 5.37
N CYS A 226 12.14 3.63 4.91
CA CYS A 226 12.58 2.44 5.66
C CYS A 226 13.37 2.78 6.94
N LYS A 227 13.96 3.97 7.02
CA LYS A 227 14.68 4.47 8.21
C LYS A 227 13.76 5.22 9.18
N SER A 228 12.54 5.57 8.78
CA SER A 228 11.63 6.40 9.57
C SER A 228 11.17 5.68 10.83
N SER A 229 11.05 6.44 11.91
CA SER A 229 10.49 5.95 13.18
C SER A 229 8.97 5.96 13.15
N MET A 230 8.37 4.85 13.55
CA MET A 230 6.91 4.76 13.69
C MET A 230 6.37 5.53 14.91
N LYS A 231 7.26 6.03 15.77
CA LYS A 231 6.85 6.71 17.01
C LYS A 231 5.98 7.94 16.74
N HIS A 232 6.34 8.72 15.74
CA HIS A 232 5.55 9.91 15.33
C HIS A 232 4.09 9.56 15.05
N TYR A 233 3.82 8.50 14.30
CA TYR A 233 2.45 8.06 14.00
C TYR A 233 1.71 7.52 15.23
N THR A 234 2.45 6.88 16.13
CA THR A 234 1.87 6.39 17.39
C THR A 234 1.46 7.56 18.29
N ASP A 235 2.32 8.56 18.43
CA ASP A 235 2.03 9.75 19.23
C ASP A 235 0.81 10.51 18.67
N LEU A 236 0.73 10.72 17.35
CA LEU A 236 -0.41 11.34 16.68
C LEU A 236 -1.70 10.52 16.83
N TYR A 237 -1.63 9.20 16.75
CA TYR A 237 -2.80 8.35 16.92
C TYR A 237 -3.36 8.43 18.34
N MET A 238 -2.49 8.37 19.36
CA MET A 238 -2.90 8.52 20.75
C MET A 238 -3.51 9.90 20.99
N TYR A 239 -2.88 10.95 20.44
CA TYR A 239 -3.42 12.30 20.53
C TYR A 239 -4.80 12.43 19.88
N LEU A 240 -4.99 11.88 18.68
CA LEU A 240 -6.30 11.85 18.00
C LEU A 240 -7.35 11.13 18.83
N TYR A 241 -7.00 9.95 19.39
CA TYR A 241 -7.90 9.16 20.21
C TYR A 241 -8.36 9.95 21.45
N ASP A 242 -7.41 10.53 22.18
CA ASP A 242 -7.70 11.33 23.38
C ASP A 242 -8.56 12.56 23.06
N LYS A 243 -8.31 13.24 21.94
CA LYS A 243 -9.10 14.39 21.52
C LYS A 243 -10.54 14.01 21.17
N LEU A 244 -10.76 12.92 20.47
CA LEU A 244 -12.11 12.43 20.15
C LEU A 244 -12.88 12.05 21.43
N VAL A 245 -12.23 11.38 22.37
CA VAL A 245 -12.82 11.02 23.68
C VAL A 245 -13.18 12.29 24.47
N ASN A 246 -12.25 13.24 24.59
CA ASN A 246 -12.46 14.48 25.36
C ASN A 246 -13.54 15.37 24.72
N ALA A 247 -13.72 15.32 23.41
CA ALA A 247 -14.82 16.00 22.72
C ALA A 247 -16.17 15.27 22.83
N ASN A 248 -16.23 14.14 23.56
CA ASN A 248 -17.43 13.31 23.71
C ASN A 248 -18.04 12.86 22.36
N ILE A 249 -17.18 12.62 21.37
CA ILE A 249 -17.58 12.07 20.08
C ILE A 249 -17.61 10.54 20.19
N GLN A 250 -18.74 9.94 19.84
CA GLN A 250 -18.86 8.48 19.85
C GLN A 250 -18.23 7.89 18.58
N PHE A 251 -17.25 7.01 18.74
CA PHE A 251 -16.54 6.39 17.61
C PHE A 251 -16.02 5.01 17.95
N ARG A 252 -15.73 4.24 16.90
CA ARG A 252 -15.05 2.94 16.96
C ARG A 252 -13.92 2.91 15.92
N VAL A 253 -12.72 2.51 16.33
CA VAL A 253 -11.62 2.24 15.40
C VAL A 253 -11.83 0.85 14.79
N ILE A 254 -11.79 0.77 13.47
CA ILE A 254 -11.99 -0.48 12.73
C ILE A 254 -10.63 -1.15 12.54
N SER A 255 -10.30 -2.03 13.45
CA SER A 255 -9.18 -2.97 13.36
C SER A 255 -9.35 -4.04 14.41
N ASN A 256 -9.24 -5.30 14.03
CA ASN A 256 -9.35 -6.43 14.95
C ASN A 256 -7.97 -7.03 15.30
N ARG A 257 -6.88 -6.45 14.76
CA ARG A 257 -5.52 -6.99 14.85
C ARG A 257 -4.50 -5.87 15.05
N LEU A 258 -3.22 -6.26 15.08
CA LEU A 258 -2.11 -5.31 15.05
C LEU A 258 -2.25 -4.38 13.81
N LYS A 259 -2.14 -3.08 14.05
CA LYS A 259 -2.26 -2.07 12.98
C LYS A 259 -1.13 -1.05 13.05
N THR A 260 -0.83 -0.43 11.92
CA THR A 260 -0.06 0.81 11.92
C THR A 260 -0.90 1.96 12.45
N CYS A 261 -0.28 2.84 13.23
CA CYS A 261 -0.91 4.07 13.68
C CYS A 261 -0.98 5.15 12.59
N ALA A 262 -0.29 4.95 11.47
CA ALA A 262 -0.30 5.89 10.35
C ALA A 262 -1.61 5.89 9.54
N ILE A 263 -2.42 4.81 9.61
CA ILE A 263 -3.68 4.66 8.85
C ILE A 263 -4.78 4.23 9.82
N ASN A 264 -5.84 5.02 9.91
CA ASN A 264 -6.88 4.85 10.90
C ASN A 264 -8.27 4.90 10.25
N ALA A 265 -8.97 3.74 10.20
CA ALA A 265 -10.38 3.69 9.87
C ALA A 265 -11.19 3.94 11.13
N ILE A 266 -11.98 5.00 11.14
CA ILE A 266 -12.77 5.45 12.28
C ILE A 266 -14.23 5.48 11.87
N MET A 267 -15.06 4.67 12.52
CA MET A 267 -16.51 4.71 12.37
C MET A 267 -17.09 5.64 13.42
N PHE A 268 -17.87 6.61 13.00
CA PHE A 268 -18.68 7.44 13.88
C PHE A 268 -20.10 6.86 13.96
N ASP A 269 -20.69 6.87 15.16
CA ASP A 269 -21.97 6.18 15.36
C ASP A 269 -23.16 6.83 14.63
N ASP A 270 -23.11 8.15 14.47
CA ASP A 270 -24.22 8.97 13.98
C ASP A 270 -23.85 9.86 12.78
N ILE A 271 -22.65 9.70 12.19
CA ILE A 271 -22.14 10.55 11.12
C ILE A 271 -22.01 9.73 9.80
N ASN A 272 -22.64 10.21 8.75
CA ASN A 272 -22.36 9.71 7.41
C ASN A 272 -21.02 10.25 6.91
N ALA A 273 -20.14 9.35 6.43
CA ALA A 273 -18.77 9.69 6.05
C ALA A 273 -18.69 10.62 4.84
N ASP A 274 -19.56 10.47 3.84
CA ASP A 274 -19.57 11.32 2.64
C ASP A 274 -19.95 12.75 3.01
N SER A 275 -20.99 12.92 3.83
CA SER A 275 -21.43 14.23 4.27
C SER A 275 -20.38 14.94 5.13
N LEU A 276 -19.71 14.18 6.03
CA LEU A 276 -18.62 14.71 6.84
C LEU A 276 -17.42 15.10 5.97
N GLN A 277 -17.02 14.24 5.01
CA GLN A 277 -15.90 14.55 4.12
C GLN A 277 -16.14 15.84 3.33
N GLN A 278 -17.36 16.03 2.77
CA GLN A 278 -17.72 17.23 2.04
C GLN A 278 -17.66 18.49 2.94
N TYR A 279 -18.18 18.38 4.16
CA TYR A 279 -18.11 19.46 5.13
C TYR A 279 -16.67 19.83 5.50
N LEU A 280 -15.83 18.82 5.79
CA LEU A 280 -14.42 19.02 6.11
C LEU A 280 -13.65 19.61 4.92
N ALA A 281 -13.92 19.14 3.70
CA ALA A 281 -13.32 19.67 2.48
C ALA A 281 -13.67 21.17 2.28
N SER A 282 -14.89 21.62 2.64
CA SER A 282 -15.26 23.04 2.61
C SER A 282 -14.43 23.89 3.59
N LYS A 283 -13.86 23.26 4.61
CA LYS A 283 -12.92 23.87 5.58
C LYS A 283 -11.45 23.63 5.23
N GLN A 284 -11.15 23.10 4.05
CA GLN A 284 -9.81 22.72 3.60
C GLN A 284 -9.15 21.64 4.49
N ILE A 285 -9.95 20.73 5.05
CA ILE A 285 -9.51 19.54 5.79
C ILE A 285 -9.86 18.32 4.93
N TYR A 286 -8.84 17.56 4.52
CA TYR A 286 -8.99 16.45 3.57
C TYR A 286 -8.74 15.11 4.27
N ILE A 287 -9.74 14.23 4.23
CA ILE A 287 -9.70 12.87 4.76
C ILE A 287 -10.18 11.88 3.70
N GLY A 288 -9.81 10.61 3.86
CA GLY A 288 -10.40 9.51 3.09
C GLY A 288 -11.74 9.06 3.68
N ILE A 289 -12.49 8.31 2.89
CA ILE A 289 -13.68 7.60 3.35
C ILE A 289 -13.51 6.09 3.17
N GLY A 290 -14.42 5.30 3.70
CA GLY A 290 -14.28 3.84 3.85
C GLY A 290 -14.10 3.01 2.58
N GLY A 291 -14.26 3.60 1.38
CA GLY A 291 -13.87 3.01 0.11
C GLY A 291 -12.39 3.26 -0.21
N SER A 292 -11.86 2.62 -1.25
CA SER A 292 -10.55 2.95 -1.80
C SER A 292 -10.59 4.34 -2.45
N ALA A 293 -9.49 5.11 -2.36
CA ALA A 293 -9.36 6.40 -3.05
C ALA A 293 -9.53 6.30 -4.59
N CYS A 294 -9.39 5.11 -5.14
CA CYS A 294 -9.52 4.80 -6.57
C CYS A 294 -10.82 4.09 -6.91
N SER A 295 -11.64 3.69 -5.93
CA SER A 295 -12.92 3.02 -6.14
C SER A 295 -14.08 4.02 -6.12
N SER A 296 -15.21 3.60 -6.68
CA SER A 296 -16.47 4.33 -6.51
C SER A 296 -16.75 4.56 -5.02
N LEU A 297 -17.36 5.69 -4.69
CA LEU A 297 -17.68 6.13 -3.31
C LEU A 297 -18.38 5.07 -2.43
N HIS A 298 -18.87 3.97 -3.01
CA HIS A 298 -19.67 2.94 -2.33
C HIS A 298 -19.06 1.54 -2.41
N ASP A 299 -17.77 1.39 -2.73
CA ASP A 299 -17.09 0.09 -2.61
C ASP A 299 -16.67 -0.17 -1.16
N PHE A 300 -17.55 -0.79 -0.39
CA PHE A 300 -17.29 -1.19 0.99
C PHE A 300 -16.69 -2.60 1.12
N ARG A 301 -16.21 -3.19 0.04
CA ARG A 301 -15.71 -4.57 0.01
C ARG A 301 -14.73 -4.89 1.14
N VAL A 302 -13.76 -4.03 1.39
CA VAL A 302 -12.76 -4.22 2.45
C VAL A 302 -13.41 -4.11 3.84
N LEU A 303 -14.25 -3.12 4.07
CA LEU A 303 -14.95 -2.95 5.35
C LEU A 303 -15.96 -4.07 5.60
N ASN A 304 -16.66 -4.54 4.57
CA ASN A 304 -17.53 -5.71 4.69
C ASN A 304 -16.72 -6.98 5.01
N ALA A 305 -15.50 -7.12 4.47
CA ALA A 305 -14.60 -8.21 4.83
C ALA A 305 -14.12 -8.11 6.29
N CYS A 306 -14.14 -6.91 6.89
CA CYS A 306 -13.91 -6.68 8.32
C CYS A 306 -15.16 -6.95 9.18
N GLY A 307 -16.28 -7.36 8.59
CA GLY A 307 -17.52 -7.70 9.27
C GLY A 307 -18.53 -6.56 9.43
N LEU A 308 -18.31 -5.40 8.80
CA LEU A 308 -19.25 -4.29 8.83
C LEU A 308 -20.38 -4.51 7.82
N THR A 309 -21.58 -4.06 8.16
CA THR A 309 -22.68 -3.89 7.21
C THR A 309 -22.41 -2.68 6.30
N ASN A 310 -23.14 -2.54 5.20
CA ASN A 310 -23.03 -1.37 4.32
C ASN A 310 -23.39 -0.06 5.04
N ASP A 311 -24.35 -0.10 5.96
CA ASP A 311 -24.73 1.04 6.78
C ASP A 311 -23.59 1.46 7.71
N GLU A 312 -22.98 0.52 8.44
CA GLU A 312 -21.80 0.80 9.28
C GLU A 312 -20.62 1.30 8.44
N ALA A 313 -20.34 0.67 7.30
CA ALA A 313 -19.28 1.04 6.40
C ALA A 313 -19.44 2.46 5.83
N SER A 314 -20.69 2.92 5.60
CA SER A 314 -21.00 4.29 5.15
C SER A 314 -20.68 5.37 6.19
N ARG A 315 -20.39 4.98 7.43
CA ARG A 315 -20.01 5.85 8.55
C ARG A 315 -18.52 5.81 8.87
N VAL A 316 -17.72 5.08 8.08
CA VAL A 316 -16.28 4.95 8.28
C VAL A 316 -15.53 6.00 7.48
N VAL A 317 -14.76 6.82 8.18
CA VAL A 317 -13.75 7.69 7.57
C VAL A 317 -12.37 7.07 7.72
N ARG A 318 -11.43 7.44 6.83
CA ARG A 318 -10.02 7.09 6.97
C ARG A 318 -9.22 8.37 7.26
N VAL A 319 -8.58 8.39 8.42
CA VAL A 319 -7.62 9.43 8.80
C VAL A 319 -6.23 8.82 8.71
N SER A 320 -5.37 9.37 7.87
CA SER A 320 -4.01 8.87 7.69
C SER A 320 -2.97 9.98 7.74
N PHE A 321 -1.89 9.69 8.46
CA PHE A 321 -0.83 10.63 8.78
C PHE A 321 0.35 10.51 7.83
N GLY A 322 1.05 11.62 7.63
CA GLY A 322 2.37 11.69 7.01
C GLY A 322 3.37 12.39 7.92
N ASP A 323 4.62 12.49 7.46
CA ASP A 323 5.71 13.10 8.24
C ASP A 323 5.46 14.55 8.66
N GLY A 324 4.66 15.28 7.86
CA GLY A 324 4.31 16.67 8.14
C GLY A 324 3.03 16.86 8.97
N THR A 325 2.35 15.79 9.36
CA THR A 325 1.13 15.88 10.18
C THR A 325 1.48 16.33 11.60
N THR A 326 0.72 17.25 12.16
CA THR A 326 0.93 17.84 13.49
C THR A 326 -0.29 17.63 14.41
N GLU A 327 -0.09 17.80 15.72
CA GLU A 327 -1.17 17.80 16.71
C GLU A 327 -2.20 18.91 16.41
N ARG A 328 -1.76 20.05 15.88
CA ARG A 328 -2.65 21.12 15.47
C ARG A 328 -3.59 20.69 14.34
N ASP A 329 -3.13 19.91 13.38
CA ASP A 329 -3.98 19.40 12.29
C ASP A 329 -5.07 18.49 12.87
N ILE A 330 -4.74 17.71 13.90
CA ILE A 330 -5.69 16.87 14.63
C ILE A 330 -6.68 17.72 15.43
N ASP A 331 -6.24 18.75 16.12
CA ASP A 331 -7.13 19.65 16.86
C ASP A 331 -8.17 20.27 15.92
N GLU A 332 -7.74 20.81 14.79
CA GLU A 332 -8.63 21.42 13.82
C GLU A 332 -9.59 20.41 13.18
N PHE A 333 -9.13 19.18 12.93
CA PHE A 333 -10.00 18.10 12.46
C PHE A 333 -11.08 17.75 13.50
N VAL A 334 -10.70 17.50 14.75
CA VAL A 334 -11.64 17.13 15.82
C VAL A 334 -12.65 18.24 16.10
N ASN A 335 -12.19 19.50 16.13
CA ASN A 335 -13.06 20.65 16.28
C ASN A 335 -14.09 20.75 15.14
N ALA A 336 -13.66 20.50 13.89
CA ALA A 336 -14.57 20.52 12.74
C ALA A 336 -15.57 19.36 12.76
N VAL A 337 -15.19 18.17 13.24
CA VAL A 337 -16.12 17.04 13.47
C VAL A 337 -17.14 17.41 14.55
N PHE A 338 -16.71 18.01 15.64
CA PHE A 338 -17.59 18.46 16.71
C PHE A 338 -18.59 19.52 16.21
N GLU A 339 -18.13 20.53 15.47
CA GLU A 339 -19.00 21.55 14.86
C GLU A 339 -20.01 20.92 13.89
N TYR A 340 -19.60 19.91 13.10
CA TYR A 340 -20.51 19.19 12.22
C TYR A 340 -21.66 18.54 13.00
N LYS A 341 -21.35 17.86 14.10
CA LYS A 341 -22.36 17.23 14.96
C LYS A 341 -23.32 18.27 15.54
N GLU A 342 -22.78 19.35 16.08
CA GLU A 342 -23.59 20.42 16.67
C GLU A 342 -24.54 21.06 15.64
N LYS A 343 -24.14 21.16 14.38
CA LYS A 343 -24.89 21.84 13.32
C LYS A 343 -25.93 20.96 12.66
N PHE A 344 -25.67 19.66 12.49
CA PHE A 344 -26.45 18.80 11.59
C PHE A 344 -27.11 17.60 12.28
N LEU A 345 -26.75 17.27 13.52
CA LEU A 345 -27.20 16.04 14.20
C LEU A 345 -27.91 16.30 15.54
N ARG A 346 -28.12 17.57 15.91
CA ARG A 346 -28.96 17.96 17.06
C ARG A 346 -30.42 18.00 16.75
#